data_07d16074a762752585e1a1b58c1da188
#
_entry.id   07d16074a762752585e1a1b58c1da188
#
_cell.length_a   1.000
_cell.length_b   1.000
_cell.length_c   1.000
_cell.angle_alpha   90.00
_cell.angle_beta   90.00
_cell.angle_gamma   90.00
#
_symmetry.space_group_name_H-M   'P 1'
#
loop_
_entity.id
_entity.type
_entity.pdbx_description
1 polymer ?
#
loop_
_entity_poly.entity_id
_entity_poly.type
_entity_poly.pdbx_seq_one_letter_code
_entity_poly.pdbx_strand_id
1 'polypeptide(L)'
;MEYLPVGLIALGVAIVVIVVVLWRPRPDRPERRTEKHDPPAPPPPDAPVLRVVALGLEGAGKTVLLASQFHTLSETAHNRRFFLDAEWEQENYLARMYASVSDTSAPWPKATRIADLEDFLFSCMAHDRMGAERTLFQISYLDYAGELLESESLDEPDDLMQPRSGGRSAVNELKEKVQNAHALLLILDGRRMLQLLRNEHEGHDYFDRRLAPLLAVARRAECPVQLILTKWDLVRTFSDAGDQELLRQVQGRLMSYGRVRLLVQAQVHRHEEVRLIPVSAVGSGFADQDPQGRMIKRADGKLEPFNVEVPLCAVLPDVLRHLERALDASIRHGIEQEIRRHKRRDAPAIVGSVLTSPAGETLQKALGGVVGDQIVKLFVDLLVRSNLPDAAPSGYRDEHRQSDEEQAQQLRTEVLGDMRGIVERLKLGLPSSILSIR
;
A
#
# COMPACT_ATOMS: atom_id res chain seq x y z
N MET A 1 41.38 52.10 -59.59
CA MET A 1 41.95 50.98 -58.84
C MET A 1 40.98 50.70 -57.71
N GLU A 2 40.15 49.63 -57.92
CA GLU A 2 39.02 49.27 -57.10
C GLU A 2 39.48 48.41 -55.94
N TYR A 3 39.18 48.83 -54.70
CA TYR A 3 39.29 47.96 -53.56
C TYR A 3 37.95 47.21 -53.37
N LEU A 4 37.86 45.95 -53.83
CA LEU A 4 36.79 45.07 -53.48
C LEU A 4 36.82 44.83 -51.92
N PRO A 5 35.71 44.90 -51.27
CA PRO A 5 35.70 44.88 -49.80
C PRO A 5 35.97 43.47 -49.24
N VAL A 6 37.08 43.34 -48.53
CA VAL A 6 37.51 42.14 -47.83
C VAL A 6 36.40 41.66 -46.81
N GLY A 7 35.48 42.55 -46.44
CA GLY A 7 34.37 42.26 -45.58
C GLY A 7 33.30 41.26 -46.10
N LEU A 8 33.08 41.22 -47.42
CA LEU A 8 32.13 40.30 -48.07
C LEU A 8 32.62 38.84 -48.08
N ILE A 9 33.96 38.64 -48.20
CA ILE A 9 34.57 37.31 -48.16
C ILE A 9 34.56 36.77 -46.74
N ALA A 10 34.77 37.59 -45.70
CA ALA A 10 34.73 37.21 -44.32
C ALA A 10 33.27 36.82 -43.85
N LEU A 11 32.24 37.54 -44.36
CA LEU A 11 30.84 37.23 -44.10
C LEU A 11 30.40 35.90 -44.75
N GLY A 12 30.86 35.65 -46.01
CA GLY A 12 30.57 34.39 -46.69
C GLY A 12 31.19 33.18 -46.02
N VAL A 13 32.43 33.28 -45.54
CA VAL A 13 33.08 32.18 -44.76
C VAL A 13 32.39 31.94 -43.42
N ALA A 14 31.97 32.99 -42.73
CA ALA A 14 31.25 32.86 -41.46
C ALA A 14 29.88 32.15 -41.64
N ILE A 15 29.14 32.47 -42.69
CA ILE A 15 27.85 31.81 -42.99
C ILE A 15 28.05 30.35 -43.35
N VAL A 16 29.09 30.01 -44.17
CA VAL A 16 29.39 28.61 -44.50
C VAL A 16 29.80 27.81 -43.26
N VAL A 17 30.58 28.38 -42.35
CA VAL A 17 30.98 27.72 -41.10
C VAL A 17 29.76 27.50 -40.19
N ILE A 18 28.85 28.48 -40.10
CA ILE A 18 27.62 28.33 -39.30
C ILE A 18 26.71 27.25 -39.92
N VAL A 19 26.56 27.21 -41.23
CA VAL A 19 25.74 26.18 -41.90
C VAL A 19 26.36 24.79 -41.74
N VAL A 20 27.68 24.64 -41.82
CA VAL A 20 28.37 23.35 -41.62
C VAL A 20 28.32 22.91 -40.16
N VAL A 21 28.36 23.84 -39.21
CA VAL A 21 28.22 23.51 -37.77
C VAL A 21 26.76 23.13 -37.41
N LEU A 22 25.77 23.78 -38.03
CA LEU A 22 24.37 23.46 -37.86
C LEU A 22 23.94 22.19 -38.61
N TRP A 23 24.69 21.81 -39.66
CA TRP A 23 24.40 20.62 -40.47
C TRP A 23 25.29 19.42 -40.13
N ARG A 24 26.07 19.48 -39.07
CA ARG A 24 26.67 18.25 -38.55
C ARG A 24 25.54 17.33 -38.15
N PRO A 25 25.39 16.12 -38.78
CA PRO A 25 24.50 15.11 -38.27
C PRO A 25 24.87 14.93 -36.81
N ARG A 26 23.90 15.13 -35.91
CA ARG A 26 24.08 14.79 -34.51
C ARG A 26 24.57 13.34 -34.52
N PRO A 27 25.69 13.01 -33.81
CA PRO A 27 26.04 11.63 -33.64
C PRO A 27 24.79 10.93 -33.17
N ASP A 28 24.37 9.88 -33.88
CA ASP A 28 23.28 9.04 -33.49
C ASP A 28 23.44 8.79 -31.99
N ARG A 29 22.52 9.31 -31.19
CA ARG A 29 22.40 8.85 -29.83
C ARG A 29 22.35 7.34 -29.97
N PRO A 30 23.24 6.57 -29.30
CA PRO A 30 23.07 5.15 -29.30
C PRO A 30 21.57 4.95 -28.94
N GLU A 31 20.81 4.38 -29.89
CA GLU A 31 19.47 3.89 -29.61
C GLU A 31 19.63 3.18 -28.29
N ARG A 32 18.99 3.71 -27.23
CA ARG A 32 18.79 2.90 -26.05
C ARG A 32 18.19 1.65 -26.63
N ARG A 33 18.98 0.59 -26.72
CA ARG A 33 18.45 -0.74 -26.83
C ARG A 33 17.37 -0.75 -25.75
N THR A 34 16.13 -0.65 -26.16
CA THR A 34 15.02 -1.13 -25.37
C THR A 34 15.43 -2.58 -25.13
N GLU A 35 16.10 -2.83 -24.00
CA GLU A 35 16.15 -4.17 -23.48
C GLU A 35 14.69 -4.58 -23.52
N LYS A 36 14.38 -5.53 -24.42
CA LYS A 36 13.14 -6.26 -24.33
C LYS A 36 13.15 -6.78 -22.92
N HIS A 37 12.43 -6.10 -22.05
CA HIS A 37 12.06 -6.66 -20.77
C HIS A 37 11.27 -7.91 -21.16
N ASP A 38 11.87 -9.06 -21.00
CA ASP A 38 11.10 -10.28 -21.05
C ASP A 38 10.01 -10.10 -19.99
N PRO A 39 8.76 -10.36 -20.32
CA PRO A 39 7.69 -10.21 -19.34
C PRO A 39 8.11 -10.99 -18.08
N PRO A 40 7.94 -10.42 -16.88
CA PRO A 40 8.30 -11.09 -15.64
C PRO A 40 7.74 -12.51 -15.66
N ALA A 41 8.52 -13.46 -15.18
CA ALA A 41 8.06 -14.84 -15.12
C ALA A 41 6.71 -14.88 -14.39
N PRO A 42 5.71 -15.62 -14.92
CA PRO A 42 4.42 -15.69 -14.25
C PRO A 42 4.65 -16.09 -12.77
N PRO A 43 3.91 -15.46 -11.83
CA PRO A 43 4.10 -15.74 -10.42
C PRO A 43 4.00 -17.25 -10.20
N PRO A 44 4.80 -17.84 -9.31
CA PRO A 44 4.69 -19.25 -9.01
C PRO A 44 3.24 -19.53 -8.58
N PRO A 45 2.63 -20.64 -9.04
CA PRO A 45 1.23 -20.95 -8.77
C PRO A 45 0.87 -21.00 -7.28
N ASP A 46 1.87 -21.01 -6.40
CA ASP A 46 1.74 -21.09 -4.94
C ASP A 46 2.18 -19.80 -4.21
N ALA A 47 2.28 -18.65 -4.88
CA ALA A 47 2.64 -17.40 -4.20
C ALA A 47 1.55 -16.99 -3.18
N PRO A 48 1.92 -16.66 -1.92
CA PRO A 48 0.95 -16.21 -0.92
C PRO A 48 0.25 -14.93 -1.35
N VAL A 49 -1.10 -14.88 -1.23
CA VAL A 49 -1.91 -13.71 -1.60
C VAL A 49 -2.49 -13.04 -0.36
N LEU A 50 -2.11 -11.80 -0.10
CA LEU A 50 -2.67 -10.96 0.95
C LEU A 50 -3.90 -10.21 0.40
N ARG A 51 -5.06 -10.45 0.97
CA ARG A 51 -6.31 -9.76 0.59
C ARG A 51 -6.49 -8.49 1.40
N VAL A 52 -6.46 -7.35 0.72
CA VAL A 52 -6.60 -6.01 1.30
C VAL A 52 -7.86 -5.35 0.75
N VAL A 53 -8.70 -4.84 1.63
CA VAL A 53 -9.91 -4.11 1.23
C VAL A 53 -9.79 -2.66 1.67
N ALA A 54 -9.89 -1.72 0.73
CA ALA A 54 -9.92 -0.30 0.98
C ALA A 54 -11.37 0.19 1.04
N LEU A 55 -11.82 0.57 2.23
CA LEU A 55 -13.14 1.11 2.49
C LEU A 55 -13.09 2.63 2.67
N GLY A 56 -13.94 3.34 2.00
CA GLY A 56 -14.04 4.80 2.17
C GLY A 56 -15.16 5.37 1.31
N LEU A 57 -15.74 6.48 1.74
CA LEU A 57 -16.82 7.15 1.02
C LEU A 57 -16.33 7.75 -0.30
N GLU A 58 -17.28 8.12 -1.15
CA GLU A 58 -16.97 8.82 -2.40
C GLU A 58 -16.15 10.08 -2.15
N GLY A 59 -15.19 10.34 -3.03
CA GLY A 59 -14.31 11.50 -2.94
C GLY A 59 -13.25 11.44 -1.84
N ALA A 60 -13.18 10.37 -1.03
CA ALA A 60 -12.15 10.20 -0.02
C ALA A 60 -10.73 10.01 -0.59
N GLY A 61 -10.59 9.86 -1.91
CA GLY A 61 -9.28 9.78 -2.57
C GLY A 61 -8.67 8.39 -2.64
N LYS A 62 -9.48 7.32 -2.55
CA LYS A 62 -9.01 5.91 -2.60
C LYS A 62 -8.18 5.61 -3.83
N THR A 63 -8.74 5.81 -5.02
CA THR A 63 -8.08 5.49 -6.30
C THR A 63 -6.86 6.38 -6.57
N VAL A 64 -6.91 7.66 -6.18
CA VAL A 64 -5.77 8.57 -6.26
C VAL A 64 -4.64 8.12 -5.34
N LEU A 65 -4.98 7.69 -4.12
CA LEU A 65 -4.01 7.10 -3.18
C LEU A 65 -3.40 5.83 -3.76
N LEU A 66 -4.22 4.91 -4.29
CA LEU A 66 -3.74 3.66 -4.87
C LEU A 66 -2.77 3.91 -6.04
N ALA A 67 -3.11 4.82 -6.95
CA ALA A 67 -2.23 5.18 -8.07
C ALA A 67 -0.89 5.78 -7.59
N SER A 68 -0.92 6.64 -6.56
CA SER A 68 0.28 7.21 -5.97
C SER A 68 1.10 6.16 -5.19
N GLN A 69 0.45 5.23 -4.49
CA GLN A 69 1.10 4.09 -3.82
C GLN A 69 1.80 3.20 -4.82
N PHE A 70 1.09 2.79 -5.88
CA PHE A 70 1.65 1.92 -6.91
C PHE A 70 2.84 2.60 -7.59
N HIS A 71 2.70 3.84 -8.04
CA HIS A 71 3.81 4.58 -8.66
C HIS A 71 5.03 4.67 -7.73
N THR A 72 4.82 5.01 -6.45
CA THR A 72 5.92 5.10 -5.49
C THR A 72 6.56 3.74 -5.22
N LEU A 73 5.77 2.67 -5.17
CA LEU A 73 6.24 1.32 -4.83
C LEU A 73 6.71 0.51 -6.04
N SER A 74 6.34 0.86 -7.29
CA SER A 74 6.85 0.23 -8.52
C SER A 74 8.26 0.70 -8.90
N GLU A 75 8.69 1.88 -8.41
CA GLU A 75 10.04 2.34 -8.63
C GLU A 75 11.03 1.66 -7.67
N THR A 76 12.18 1.24 -8.18
CA THR A 76 13.28 0.77 -7.35
C THR A 76 13.91 1.93 -6.59
N ALA A 77 13.94 1.87 -5.27
CA ALA A 77 14.54 2.89 -4.43
C ALA A 77 15.75 2.35 -3.66
N HIS A 78 16.81 3.15 -3.48
CA HIS A 78 18.03 2.74 -2.78
C HIS A 78 17.82 2.28 -1.33
N ASN A 79 16.72 2.67 -0.72
CA ASN A 79 16.36 2.34 0.67
C ASN A 79 15.36 1.19 0.79
N ARG A 80 15.07 0.49 -0.31
CA ARG A 80 14.04 -0.55 -0.37
C ARG A 80 14.46 -1.64 -1.35
N ARG A 81 14.42 -2.90 -0.92
CA ARG A 81 14.82 -4.07 -1.72
C ARG A 81 13.69 -4.67 -2.52
N PHE A 82 12.49 -4.15 -2.43
CA PHE A 82 11.31 -4.63 -3.12
C PHE A 82 10.64 -3.54 -3.92
N PHE A 83 9.89 -3.97 -4.89
CA PHE A 83 9.00 -3.14 -5.70
C PHE A 83 7.70 -3.88 -5.97
N LEU A 84 6.66 -3.15 -6.35
CA LEU A 84 5.38 -3.73 -6.78
C LEU A 84 5.33 -3.77 -8.30
N ASP A 85 4.86 -4.89 -8.81
CA ASP A 85 4.56 -5.12 -10.20
C ASP A 85 3.09 -5.50 -10.36
N ALA A 86 2.49 -5.26 -11.52
CA ALA A 86 1.11 -5.58 -11.81
C ALA A 86 0.96 -6.04 -13.26
N GLU A 87 -0.16 -6.69 -13.59
CA GLU A 87 -0.47 -6.98 -14.97
C GLU A 87 -0.58 -5.71 -15.81
N TRP A 88 -0.13 -5.78 -17.06
CA TRP A 88 -0.04 -4.65 -18.00
C TRP A 88 -1.28 -3.74 -18.03
N GLU A 89 -2.47 -4.30 -17.99
CA GLU A 89 -3.72 -3.53 -18.02
C GLU A 89 -3.92 -2.70 -16.74
N GLN A 90 -3.63 -3.29 -15.59
CA GLN A 90 -3.71 -2.65 -14.27
C GLN A 90 -2.61 -1.61 -14.11
N GLU A 91 -1.39 -1.93 -14.50
CA GLU A 91 -0.27 -0.99 -14.51
C GLU A 91 -0.58 0.25 -15.35
N ASN A 92 -1.03 0.05 -16.60
CA ASN A 92 -1.40 1.17 -17.49
C ASN A 92 -2.56 2.01 -16.95
N TYR A 93 -3.54 1.37 -16.29
CA TYR A 93 -4.63 2.10 -15.66
C TYR A 93 -4.09 3.01 -14.55
N LEU A 94 -3.29 2.46 -13.63
CA LEU A 94 -2.71 3.21 -12.52
C LEU A 94 -1.73 4.28 -12.99
N ALA A 95 -0.91 3.99 -14.00
CA ALA A 95 0.01 4.95 -14.59
C ALA A 95 -0.74 6.14 -15.24
N ARG A 96 -1.83 5.89 -15.98
CA ARG A 96 -2.68 6.95 -16.54
C ARG A 96 -3.38 7.76 -15.44
N MET A 97 -3.84 7.09 -14.39
CA MET A 97 -4.44 7.75 -13.24
C MET A 97 -3.42 8.68 -12.57
N TYR A 98 -2.22 8.17 -12.29
CA TYR A 98 -1.13 8.95 -11.70
C TYR A 98 -0.70 10.11 -12.61
N ALA A 99 -0.55 9.88 -13.91
CA ALA A 99 -0.23 10.91 -14.89
C ALA A 99 -1.32 12.02 -14.89
N SER A 100 -2.60 11.65 -14.85
CA SER A 100 -3.69 12.62 -14.72
C SER A 100 -3.65 13.40 -13.41
N VAL A 101 -3.22 12.78 -12.30
CA VAL A 101 -3.03 13.46 -11.01
C VAL A 101 -1.84 14.42 -11.08
N SER A 102 -0.71 13.99 -11.63
CA SER A 102 0.55 14.74 -11.65
C SER A 102 0.56 15.90 -12.65
N ASP A 103 -0.20 15.81 -13.74
CA ASP A 103 -0.32 16.88 -14.71
C ASP A 103 -1.17 18.04 -14.15
N THR A 104 -0.52 19.18 -13.90
CA THR A 104 -1.17 20.37 -13.36
C THR A 104 -2.21 20.97 -14.29
N SER A 105 -2.14 20.71 -15.61
CA SER A 105 -3.09 21.18 -16.63
C SER A 105 -4.30 20.26 -16.80
N ALA A 106 -4.21 18.98 -16.38
CA ALA A 106 -5.29 18.02 -16.50
C ALA A 106 -6.32 18.18 -15.38
N PRO A 107 -7.59 17.91 -15.63
CA PRO A 107 -8.61 17.87 -14.56
C PRO A 107 -8.30 16.73 -13.58
N TRP A 108 -8.84 16.85 -12.37
CA TRP A 108 -8.78 15.73 -11.42
C TRP A 108 -9.49 14.49 -12.00
N PRO A 109 -8.99 13.28 -11.68
CA PRO A 109 -9.66 12.05 -12.06
C PRO A 109 -11.12 12.04 -11.56
N LYS A 110 -12.01 11.49 -12.38
CA LYS A 110 -13.42 11.31 -11.99
C LYS A 110 -13.52 10.24 -10.89
N ALA A 111 -14.57 10.33 -10.07
CA ALA A 111 -14.87 9.31 -9.09
C ALA A 111 -15.07 7.94 -9.77
N THR A 112 -14.61 6.87 -9.11
CA THR A 112 -14.81 5.48 -9.53
C THR A 112 -16.31 5.17 -9.50
N ARG A 113 -16.86 4.62 -10.58
CA ARG A 113 -18.29 4.30 -10.68
C ARG A 113 -18.60 2.97 -9.99
N ILE A 114 -19.87 2.80 -9.58
CA ILE A 114 -20.36 1.59 -8.91
C ILE A 114 -20.11 0.30 -9.73
N ALA A 115 -20.09 0.39 -11.07
CA ALA A 115 -19.83 -0.75 -11.94
C ALA A 115 -18.35 -1.17 -11.99
N ASP A 116 -17.46 -0.36 -11.44
CA ASP A 116 -16.01 -0.49 -11.56
C ASP A 116 -15.41 -0.93 -10.20
N LEU A 117 -15.92 -2.06 -9.64
CA LEU A 117 -15.21 -2.79 -8.58
C LEU A 117 -13.96 -3.39 -9.22
N GLU A 118 -12.82 -2.80 -8.95
CA GLU A 118 -11.56 -3.29 -9.49
C GLU A 118 -10.75 -3.99 -8.39
N ASP A 119 -10.54 -5.29 -8.56
CA ASP A 119 -9.54 -6.06 -7.83
C ASP A 119 -8.19 -5.90 -8.53
N PHE A 120 -7.26 -5.23 -7.89
CA PHE A 120 -5.88 -5.14 -8.36
C PHE A 120 -5.05 -6.26 -7.74
N LEU A 121 -4.26 -6.93 -8.54
CA LEU A 121 -3.32 -7.94 -8.08
C LEU A 121 -1.89 -7.44 -8.26
N PHE A 122 -1.26 -7.07 -7.16
CA PHE A 122 0.14 -6.64 -7.15
C PHE A 122 1.05 -7.78 -6.75
N SER A 123 2.11 -8.00 -7.51
CA SER A 123 3.22 -8.87 -7.16
C SER A 123 4.29 -8.09 -6.41
N CYS A 124 4.59 -8.47 -5.18
CA CYS A 124 5.73 -7.93 -4.45
C CYS A 124 6.99 -8.65 -4.92
N MET A 125 7.83 -7.93 -5.64
CA MET A 125 9.03 -8.41 -6.30
C MET A 125 10.29 -7.96 -5.57
N ALA A 126 11.35 -8.76 -5.66
CA ALA A 126 12.71 -8.36 -5.26
C ALA A 126 13.73 -8.99 -6.20
N HIS A 127 14.90 -8.35 -6.33
CA HIS A 127 16.01 -8.92 -7.06
C HIS A 127 16.80 -9.87 -6.15
N ASP A 128 17.08 -11.05 -6.65
CA ASP A 128 17.99 -11.98 -5.97
C ASP A 128 19.48 -11.53 -6.14
N ARG A 129 20.40 -12.27 -5.53
CA ARG A 129 21.83 -11.94 -5.60
C ARG A 129 22.41 -11.99 -7.02
N MET A 130 21.75 -12.68 -7.93
CA MET A 130 22.12 -12.78 -9.35
C MET A 130 21.45 -11.69 -10.19
N GLY A 131 20.62 -10.84 -9.59
CA GLY A 131 19.85 -9.80 -10.27
C GLY A 131 18.56 -10.29 -10.93
N ALA A 132 18.15 -11.54 -10.72
CA ALA A 132 16.88 -12.05 -11.23
C ALA A 132 15.72 -11.59 -10.35
N GLU A 133 14.61 -11.24 -11.00
CA GLU A 133 13.38 -10.83 -10.31
C GLU A 133 12.65 -12.04 -9.75
N ARG A 134 12.23 -11.96 -8.49
CA ARG A 134 11.50 -13.00 -7.77
C ARG A 134 10.23 -12.47 -7.16
N THR A 135 9.10 -13.11 -7.45
CA THR A 135 7.84 -12.84 -6.76
C THR A 135 7.87 -13.47 -5.36
N LEU A 136 7.70 -12.65 -4.33
CA LEU A 136 7.76 -13.09 -2.93
C LEU A 136 6.39 -13.42 -2.37
N PHE A 137 5.41 -12.56 -2.64
CA PHE A 137 3.99 -12.70 -2.32
C PHE A 137 3.19 -11.73 -3.20
N GLN A 138 1.87 -11.85 -3.16
CA GLN A 138 0.97 -10.97 -3.89
C GLN A 138 0.05 -10.21 -2.93
N ILE A 139 -0.46 -9.06 -3.38
CA ILE A 139 -1.48 -8.28 -2.69
C ILE A 139 -2.67 -8.14 -3.62
N SER A 140 -3.80 -8.77 -3.27
CA SER A 140 -5.10 -8.49 -3.89
C SER A 140 -5.67 -7.28 -3.17
N TYR A 141 -5.83 -6.18 -3.91
CA TYR A 141 -6.33 -4.91 -3.38
C TYR A 141 -7.66 -4.56 -4.04
N LEU A 142 -8.72 -4.52 -3.24
CA LEU A 142 -10.04 -4.12 -3.69
C LEU A 142 -10.22 -2.60 -3.54
N ASP A 143 -10.27 -1.86 -4.67
CA ASP A 143 -10.69 -0.46 -4.71
C ASP A 143 -12.21 -0.37 -4.91
N TYR A 144 -12.92 0.04 -3.87
CA TYR A 144 -14.37 -0.03 -3.81
C TYR A 144 -15.03 1.32 -4.05
N ALA A 145 -16.04 1.35 -4.94
CA ALA A 145 -16.85 2.56 -5.21
C ALA A 145 -17.70 2.93 -3.98
N GLY A 146 -17.37 4.05 -3.33
CA GLY A 146 -17.97 4.47 -2.07
C GLY A 146 -19.48 4.77 -2.13
N GLU A 147 -20.06 4.97 -3.32
CA GLU A 147 -21.49 5.25 -3.53
C GLU A 147 -22.41 4.11 -3.08
N LEU A 148 -21.96 2.85 -3.16
CA LEU A 148 -22.75 1.69 -2.74
C LEU A 148 -23.03 1.68 -1.24
N LEU A 149 -22.15 2.29 -0.44
CA LEU A 149 -22.30 2.34 1.01
C LEU A 149 -23.17 3.51 1.48
N GLU A 150 -23.38 4.51 0.61
CA GLU A 150 -24.28 5.64 0.92
C GLU A 150 -25.74 5.31 0.57
N SER A 151 -25.98 4.37 -0.37
CA SER A 151 -27.30 4.06 -0.88
C SER A 151 -28.08 3.00 -0.11
N GLU A 152 -27.41 2.19 0.73
CA GLU A 152 -28.04 1.10 1.48
C GLU A 152 -27.58 1.11 2.95
N SER A 153 -28.56 0.98 3.87
CA SER A 153 -28.28 0.70 5.29
C SER A 153 -27.70 -0.73 5.40
N LEU A 154 -26.41 -0.84 5.69
CA LEU A 154 -25.74 -2.13 5.90
C LEU A 154 -26.30 -2.93 7.09
N ASP A 155 -27.19 -2.35 7.90
CA ASP A 155 -27.76 -2.91 9.13
C ASP A 155 -29.25 -3.28 9.03
N GLU A 156 -29.95 -3.11 7.87
CA GLU A 156 -31.34 -3.54 7.76
C GLU A 156 -31.44 -5.06 7.53
N PRO A 157 -32.27 -5.77 8.31
CA PRO A 157 -32.53 -7.19 8.09
C PRO A 157 -33.21 -7.40 6.73
N ASP A 158 -32.84 -8.47 6.05
CA ASP A 158 -33.14 -8.86 4.66
C ASP A 158 -34.64 -8.88 4.26
N ASP A 159 -35.60 -8.56 5.14
CA ASP A 159 -37.01 -8.95 4.94
C ASP A 159 -37.95 -7.86 4.39
N LEU A 160 -37.56 -6.62 4.21
CA LEU A 160 -38.56 -5.56 3.99
C LEU A 160 -38.41 -4.67 2.76
N MET A 161 -37.47 -4.85 1.82
CA MET A 161 -37.39 -4.05 0.61
C MET A 161 -37.30 -4.87 -0.68
N GLN A 162 -38.14 -4.50 -1.66
CA GLN A 162 -38.08 -5.04 -3.03
C GLN A 162 -36.74 -4.69 -3.70
N PRO A 163 -36.07 -5.64 -4.35
CA PRO A 163 -34.70 -5.46 -4.84
C PRO A 163 -34.63 -4.56 -6.08
N ARG A 164 -33.84 -3.51 -6.01
CA ARG A 164 -33.18 -3.00 -7.22
C ARG A 164 -32.08 -4.02 -7.55
N SER A 165 -32.28 -4.75 -8.63
CA SER A 165 -31.62 -6.03 -8.94
C SER A 165 -30.09 -6.01 -9.17
N GLY A 166 -29.43 -4.86 -9.05
CA GLY A 166 -27.97 -4.73 -9.20
C GLY A 166 -27.21 -4.42 -7.90
N GLY A 167 -27.81 -3.66 -6.97
CA GLY A 167 -27.13 -3.19 -5.77
C GLY A 167 -26.90 -4.28 -4.70
N ARG A 168 -27.88 -5.17 -4.48
CA ARG A 168 -27.75 -6.25 -3.47
C ARG A 168 -26.61 -7.23 -3.76
N SER A 169 -26.31 -7.50 -5.03
CA SER A 169 -25.20 -8.38 -5.41
C SER A 169 -23.85 -7.78 -5.01
N ALA A 170 -23.64 -6.48 -5.30
CA ALA A 170 -22.37 -5.80 -5.04
C ALA A 170 -22.11 -5.58 -3.53
N VAL A 171 -23.17 -5.28 -2.74
CA VAL A 171 -23.04 -5.16 -1.27
C VAL A 171 -22.74 -6.50 -0.62
N ASN A 172 -23.38 -7.58 -1.08
CA ASN A 172 -23.10 -8.93 -0.56
C ASN A 172 -21.67 -9.37 -0.94
N GLU A 173 -21.24 -9.09 -2.16
CA GLU A 173 -19.86 -9.32 -2.59
C GLU A 173 -18.86 -8.55 -1.72
N LEU A 174 -19.12 -7.26 -1.46
CA LEU A 174 -18.28 -6.48 -0.54
C LEU A 174 -18.25 -7.09 0.86
N LYS A 175 -19.39 -7.48 1.43
CA LYS A 175 -19.45 -8.13 2.76
C LYS A 175 -18.58 -9.40 2.77
N GLU A 176 -18.67 -10.23 1.75
CA GLU A 176 -17.84 -11.43 1.60
C GLU A 176 -16.35 -11.09 1.48
N LYS A 177 -16.01 -10.10 0.64
CA LYS A 177 -14.61 -9.64 0.49
C LYS A 177 -14.06 -9.10 1.82
N VAL A 178 -14.86 -8.35 2.58
CA VAL A 178 -14.47 -7.83 3.91
C VAL A 178 -14.30 -8.95 4.94
N GLN A 179 -15.17 -9.96 4.94
CA GLN A 179 -15.05 -11.11 5.83
C GLN A 179 -13.80 -11.94 5.54
N ASN A 180 -13.42 -12.02 4.27
CA ASN A 180 -12.24 -12.76 3.81
C ASN A 180 -10.97 -11.88 3.73
N ALA A 181 -11.03 -10.62 4.15
CA ALA A 181 -9.89 -9.71 4.11
C ALA A 181 -8.84 -10.08 5.16
N HIS A 182 -7.57 -9.97 4.80
CA HIS A 182 -6.44 -10.09 5.73
C HIS A 182 -6.10 -8.75 6.40
N ALA A 183 -6.48 -7.62 5.79
CA ALA A 183 -6.36 -6.29 6.37
C ALA A 183 -7.42 -5.34 5.78
N LEU A 184 -7.92 -4.41 6.59
CA LEU A 184 -8.79 -3.33 6.15
C LEU A 184 -8.08 -1.99 6.22
N LEU A 185 -8.17 -1.22 5.13
CA LEU A 185 -7.75 0.17 5.06
C LEU A 185 -9.01 1.05 5.08
N LEU A 186 -9.32 1.67 6.20
CA LEU A 186 -10.44 2.60 6.31
C LEU A 186 -9.99 4.00 5.92
N ILE A 187 -10.41 4.45 4.74
CA ILE A 187 -9.98 5.70 4.14
C ILE A 187 -10.87 6.85 4.63
N LEU A 188 -10.26 7.79 5.33
CA LEU A 188 -10.89 8.99 5.86
C LEU A 188 -10.54 10.20 4.99
N ASP A 189 -11.53 11.01 4.64
CA ASP A 189 -11.33 12.22 3.84
C ASP A 189 -10.74 13.36 4.69
N GLY A 190 -9.50 13.77 4.40
CA GLY A 190 -8.82 14.87 5.09
C GLY A 190 -9.51 16.23 4.93
N ARG A 191 -10.25 16.46 3.83
CA ARG A 191 -11.08 17.66 3.71
C ARG A 191 -12.18 17.68 4.78
N ARG A 192 -12.84 16.54 5.00
CA ARG A 192 -13.87 16.40 6.05
C ARG A 192 -13.28 16.51 7.44
N MET A 193 -12.05 16.02 7.61
CA MET A 193 -11.29 16.22 8.85
C MET A 193 -10.96 17.70 9.07
N LEU A 194 -10.52 18.41 8.06
CA LEU A 194 -10.27 19.86 8.15
C LEU A 194 -11.55 20.62 8.54
N GLN A 195 -12.69 20.30 7.93
CA GLN A 195 -13.99 20.86 8.29
C GLN A 195 -14.36 20.54 9.75
N LEU A 196 -14.11 19.32 10.19
CA LEU A 196 -14.34 18.93 11.58
C LEU A 196 -13.45 19.72 12.57
N LEU A 197 -12.16 19.91 12.24
CA LEU A 197 -11.24 20.71 13.06
C LEU A 197 -11.69 22.18 13.16
N ARG A 198 -12.26 22.71 12.08
CA ARG A 198 -12.87 24.04 12.00
C ARG A 198 -14.26 24.14 12.65
N ASN A 199 -14.78 23.01 13.17
CA ASN A 199 -16.11 22.90 13.76
C ASN A 199 -17.24 23.20 12.77
N GLU A 200 -17.05 22.89 11.48
CA GLU A 200 -18.05 23.03 10.42
C GLU A 200 -19.02 21.86 10.43
N HIS A 201 -20.29 22.12 10.05
CA HIS A 201 -21.38 21.13 10.09
C HIS A 201 -21.08 19.89 9.23
N GLU A 202 -20.55 20.08 8.04
CA GLU A 202 -20.21 19.01 7.09
C GLU A 202 -19.19 18.01 7.63
N GLY A 203 -18.24 18.52 8.43
CA GLY A 203 -17.28 17.65 9.11
C GLY A 203 -17.94 16.79 10.17
N HIS A 204 -18.82 17.38 10.98
CA HIS A 204 -19.59 16.64 11.99
C HIS A 204 -20.51 15.60 11.35
N ASP A 205 -21.28 16.00 10.34
CA ASP A 205 -22.19 15.10 9.61
C ASP A 205 -21.45 13.89 9.01
N TYR A 206 -20.27 14.13 8.44
CA TYR A 206 -19.45 13.07 7.88
C TYR A 206 -19.07 12.01 8.93
N PHE A 207 -18.57 12.41 10.10
CA PHE A 207 -18.11 11.47 11.13
C PHE A 207 -19.26 10.86 11.95
N ASP A 208 -20.36 11.58 12.16
CA ASP A 208 -21.49 11.09 12.94
C ASP A 208 -22.42 10.17 12.15
N ARG A 209 -22.70 10.50 10.88
CA ARG A 209 -23.72 9.81 10.09
C ARG A 209 -23.15 9.07 8.90
N ARG A 210 -22.43 9.76 8.00
CA ARG A 210 -22.02 9.17 6.73
C ARG A 210 -20.98 8.06 6.89
N LEU A 211 -20.02 8.22 7.81
CA LEU A 211 -18.98 7.21 8.08
C LEU A 211 -19.48 6.05 8.96
N ALA A 212 -20.64 6.18 9.59
CA ALA A 212 -21.17 5.22 10.55
C ALA A 212 -21.28 3.78 10.03
N PRO A 213 -21.79 3.52 8.79
CA PRO A 213 -21.86 2.17 8.25
C PRO A 213 -20.49 1.53 8.09
N LEU A 214 -19.51 2.29 7.58
CA LEU A 214 -18.13 1.82 7.41
C LEU A 214 -17.46 1.47 8.73
N LEU A 215 -17.66 2.31 9.75
CA LEU A 215 -17.14 2.05 11.10
C LEU A 215 -17.78 0.79 11.71
N ALA A 216 -19.07 0.53 11.43
CA ALA A 216 -19.75 -0.69 11.89
C ALA A 216 -19.16 -1.94 11.23
N VAL A 217 -18.91 -1.90 9.93
CA VAL A 217 -18.26 -3.01 9.19
C VAL A 217 -16.83 -3.22 9.71
N ALA A 218 -16.03 -2.18 9.79
CA ALA A 218 -14.64 -2.28 10.26
C ALA A 218 -14.54 -2.77 11.70
N ARG A 219 -15.50 -2.42 12.58
CA ARG A 219 -15.55 -2.92 13.95
C ARG A 219 -15.77 -4.43 14.04
N ARG A 220 -16.53 -5.01 13.10
CA ARG A 220 -16.81 -6.45 13.02
C ARG A 220 -15.70 -7.25 12.36
N ALA A 221 -14.79 -6.58 11.65
CA ALA A 221 -13.69 -7.24 10.97
C ALA A 221 -12.78 -7.97 11.98
N GLU A 222 -12.41 -9.20 11.64
CA GLU A 222 -11.54 -10.06 12.45
C GLU A 222 -10.05 -9.94 12.03
N CYS A 223 -9.73 -8.98 11.17
CA CYS A 223 -8.39 -8.68 10.70
C CYS A 223 -7.92 -7.29 11.19
N PRO A 224 -6.62 -6.98 11.09
CA PRO A 224 -6.07 -5.66 11.38
C PRO A 224 -6.77 -4.55 10.58
N VAL A 225 -7.05 -3.42 11.24
CA VAL A 225 -7.68 -2.23 10.64
C VAL A 225 -6.75 -1.05 10.76
N GLN A 226 -6.48 -0.38 9.64
CA GLN A 226 -5.73 0.88 9.58
C GLN A 226 -6.67 2.02 9.20
N LEU A 227 -6.56 3.17 9.85
CA LEU A 227 -7.25 4.40 9.49
C LEU A 227 -6.31 5.25 8.64
N ILE A 228 -6.65 5.45 7.38
CA ILE A 228 -5.83 6.21 6.43
C ILE A 228 -6.46 7.59 6.24
N LEU A 229 -5.83 8.63 6.72
CA LEU A 229 -6.29 10.01 6.56
C LEU A 229 -5.65 10.61 5.32
N THR A 230 -6.40 10.64 4.22
CA THR A 230 -5.96 11.20 2.94
C THR A 230 -5.94 12.72 2.94
N LYS A 231 -5.40 13.33 1.88
CA LYS A 231 -5.36 14.79 1.72
C LYS A 231 -4.77 15.50 2.95
N TRP A 232 -3.72 14.92 3.50
CA TRP A 232 -3.03 15.50 4.68
C TRP A 232 -2.50 16.90 4.41
N ASP A 233 -2.14 17.19 3.15
CA ASP A 233 -1.80 18.52 2.67
C ASP A 233 -2.86 19.58 2.99
N LEU A 234 -4.16 19.24 2.86
CA LEU A 234 -5.26 20.13 3.27
C LEU A 234 -5.36 20.25 4.79
N VAL A 235 -5.20 19.16 5.53
CA VAL A 235 -5.27 19.19 6.99
C VAL A 235 -4.17 20.06 7.56
N ARG A 236 -2.98 20.08 6.96
CA ARG A 236 -1.87 20.97 7.30
C ARG A 236 -2.21 22.46 7.24
N THR A 237 -3.21 22.85 6.43
CA THR A 237 -3.66 24.26 6.37
C THR A 237 -4.42 24.72 7.62
N PHE A 238 -4.72 23.81 8.55
CA PHE A 238 -5.46 24.13 9.77
C PHE A 238 -4.63 24.98 10.74
N SER A 239 -3.33 24.68 10.88
CA SER A 239 -2.44 25.43 11.77
C SER A 239 -0.99 25.29 11.30
N ASP A 240 -0.14 26.25 11.73
CA ASP A 240 1.31 26.21 11.51
C ASP A 240 2.04 25.22 12.43
N ALA A 241 1.30 24.43 13.21
CA ALA A 241 1.88 23.37 14.03
C ALA A 241 2.50 22.28 13.14
N GLY A 242 3.61 21.71 13.57
CA GLY A 242 4.21 20.58 12.87
C GLY A 242 3.28 19.35 12.83
N ASP A 243 3.54 18.43 11.91
CA ASP A 243 2.71 17.24 11.67
C ASP A 243 2.39 16.42 12.93
N GLN A 244 3.34 16.30 13.84
CA GLN A 244 3.15 15.56 15.10
C GLN A 244 2.05 16.17 15.98
N GLU A 245 2.09 17.48 16.19
CA GLU A 245 1.10 18.18 17.01
C GLU A 245 -0.26 18.22 16.31
N LEU A 246 -0.28 18.45 15.00
CA LEU A 246 -1.50 18.42 14.22
C LEU A 246 -2.15 17.03 14.23
N LEU A 247 -1.36 15.96 14.07
CA LEU A 247 -1.89 14.59 14.15
C LEU A 247 -2.42 14.28 15.57
N ARG A 248 -1.81 14.81 16.61
CA ARG A 248 -2.31 14.68 17.98
C ARG A 248 -3.69 15.35 18.16
N GLN A 249 -3.89 16.52 17.56
CA GLN A 249 -5.20 17.20 17.56
C GLN A 249 -6.24 16.40 16.78
N VAL A 250 -5.89 15.89 15.61
CA VAL A 250 -6.74 15.01 14.80
C VAL A 250 -7.11 13.75 15.58
N GLN A 251 -6.15 13.08 16.21
CA GLN A 251 -6.37 11.91 17.08
C GLN A 251 -7.37 12.23 18.19
N GLY A 252 -7.16 13.33 18.92
CA GLY A 252 -8.07 13.75 19.99
C GLY A 252 -9.49 13.99 19.48
N ARG A 253 -9.62 14.61 18.30
CA ARG A 253 -10.92 14.89 17.68
C ARG A 253 -11.61 13.61 17.22
N LEU A 254 -10.90 12.70 16.55
CA LEU A 254 -11.43 11.39 16.15
C LEU A 254 -11.88 10.56 17.35
N MET A 255 -11.09 10.51 18.42
CA MET A 255 -11.41 9.74 19.62
C MET A 255 -12.56 10.35 20.43
N SER A 256 -12.98 11.58 20.15
CA SER A 256 -14.21 12.13 20.74
C SER A 256 -15.49 11.49 20.18
N TYR A 257 -15.44 10.88 18.98
CA TYR A 257 -16.56 10.19 18.37
C TYR A 257 -16.71 8.76 18.91
N GLY A 258 -17.89 8.48 19.49
CA GLY A 258 -18.17 7.20 20.15
C GLY A 258 -17.96 5.98 19.25
N ARG A 259 -18.34 6.07 17.96
CA ARG A 259 -18.17 4.97 16.98
C ARG A 259 -16.72 4.69 16.65
N VAL A 260 -15.89 5.72 16.53
CA VAL A 260 -14.44 5.55 16.33
C VAL A 260 -13.82 4.91 17.57
N ARG A 261 -14.19 5.39 18.77
CA ARG A 261 -13.73 4.77 20.02
C ARG A 261 -14.11 3.29 20.11
N LEU A 262 -15.35 2.94 19.75
CA LEU A 262 -15.83 1.54 19.75
C LEU A 262 -15.06 0.67 18.76
N LEU A 263 -14.71 1.19 17.58
CA LEU A 263 -13.82 0.50 16.63
C LEU A 263 -12.46 0.24 17.27
N VAL A 264 -11.80 1.29 17.79
CA VAL A 264 -10.48 1.17 18.41
C VAL A 264 -10.55 0.21 19.62
N GLN A 265 -11.60 0.28 20.45
CA GLN A 265 -11.81 -0.64 21.55
C GLN A 265 -11.92 -2.10 21.08
N ALA A 266 -12.71 -2.36 20.05
CA ALA A 266 -12.87 -3.69 19.49
C ALA A 266 -11.54 -4.28 19.00
N GLN A 267 -10.74 -3.48 18.31
CA GLN A 267 -9.41 -3.91 17.83
C GLN A 267 -8.43 -4.13 19.00
N VAL A 268 -8.38 -3.22 19.96
CA VAL A 268 -7.52 -3.34 21.16
C VAL A 268 -7.89 -4.58 21.99
N HIS A 269 -9.18 -4.93 22.13
CA HIS A 269 -9.60 -6.17 22.79
C HIS A 269 -9.11 -7.44 22.05
N ARG A 270 -8.92 -7.35 20.74
CA ARG A 270 -8.28 -8.42 19.95
C ARG A 270 -6.76 -8.33 19.96
N HIS A 271 -6.20 -7.44 20.79
CA HIS A 271 -4.76 -7.14 20.86
C HIS A 271 -4.20 -6.54 19.57
N GLU A 272 -5.05 -5.97 18.69
CA GLU A 272 -4.60 -5.31 17.46
C GLU A 272 -4.23 -3.85 17.71
N GLU A 273 -3.20 -3.39 16.99
CA GLU A 273 -2.77 -2.00 16.97
C GLU A 273 -3.52 -1.28 15.85
N VAL A 274 -4.28 -0.25 16.19
CA VAL A 274 -4.93 0.61 15.21
C VAL A 274 -4.04 1.80 14.91
N ARG A 275 -3.68 1.98 13.63
CA ARG A 275 -2.89 3.12 13.17
C ARG A 275 -3.76 4.15 12.48
N LEU A 276 -3.48 5.42 12.77
CA LEU A 276 -3.95 6.57 12.01
C LEU A 276 -2.78 7.06 11.15
N ILE A 277 -2.83 6.80 9.86
CA ILE A 277 -1.75 7.09 8.91
C ILE A 277 -2.13 8.32 8.09
N PRO A 278 -1.53 9.49 8.33
CA PRO A 278 -1.75 10.66 7.49
C PRO A 278 -0.99 10.50 6.17
N VAL A 279 -1.71 10.65 5.05
CA VAL A 279 -1.14 10.52 3.71
C VAL A 279 -1.56 11.66 2.80
N SER A 280 -0.69 12.09 1.92
CA SER A 280 -1.03 12.96 0.80
C SER A 280 -0.48 12.38 -0.49
N ALA A 281 -1.35 12.14 -1.45
CA ALA A 281 -0.96 11.63 -2.76
C ALA A 281 -0.23 12.67 -3.62
N VAL A 282 -0.37 13.96 -3.29
CA VAL A 282 0.16 15.06 -4.09
C VAL A 282 1.13 15.96 -3.32
N GLY A 283 1.04 15.98 -1.99
CA GLY A 283 1.88 16.82 -1.13
C GLY A 283 1.40 18.26 -1.02
N SER A 284 2.09 19.01 -0.14
CA SER A 284 1.74 20.39 0.16
C SER A 284 2.12 21.32 -1.00
N GLY A 285 1.23 22.25 -1.37
CA GLY A 285 1.48 23.24 -2.41
C GLY A 285 1.22 22.76 -3.84
N PHE A 286 0.74 21.53 -4.06
CA PHE A 286 0.35 21.05 -5.37
C PHE A 286 -1.02 21.56 -5.81
N ALA A 287 -1.94 21.69 -4.88
CA ALA A 287 -3.31 22.12 -5.15
C ALA A 287 -3.84 23.03 -4.04
N ASP A 288 -4.71 23.93 -4.42
CA ASP A 288 -5.43 24.83 -3.52
C ASP A 288 -6.94 24.55 -3.57
N GLN A 289 -7.66 25.07 -2.58
CA GLN A 289 -9.11 25.00 -2.53
C GLN A 289 -9.71 26.31 -3.00
N ASP A 290 -10.61 26.27 -4.00
CA ASP A 290 -11.35 27.45 -4.45
C ASP A 290 -12.40 27.88 -3.39
N PRO A 291 -13.00 29.09 -3.53
CA PRO A 291 -14.04 29.55 -2.62
C PRO A 291 -15.28 28.63 -2.54
N GLN A 292 -15.51 27.79 -3.55
CA GLN A 292 -16.56 26.78 -3.57
C GLN A 292 -16.10 25.45 -2.95
N GLY A 293 -14.87 25.40 -2.45
CA GLY A 293 -14.31 24.23 -1.82
C GLY A 293 -13.86 23.13 -2.79
N ARG A 294 -13.74 23.40 -4.10
CA ARG A 294 -13.20 22.45 -5.08
C ARG A 294 -11.69 22.52 -5.10
N MET A 295 -11.05 21.37 -5.30
CA MET A 295 -9.59 21.31 -5.45
C MET A 295 -9.18 21.78 -6.84
N ILE A 296 -8.27 22.75 -6.89
CA ILE A 296 -7.67 23.29 -8.12
C ILE A 296 -6.16 23.04 -8.06
N LYS A 297 -5.61 22.41 -9.09
CA LYS A 297 -4.17 22.22 -9.21
C LYS A 297 -3.49 23.55 -9.49
N ARG A 298 -2.36 23.79 -8.84
CA ARG A 298 -1.53 24.98 -9.09
C ARG A 298 -0.68 24.74 -10.32
N ALA A 299 -0.56 25.74 -11.18
CA ALA A 299 0.28 25.65 -12.38
C ALA A 299 1.78 25.44 -12.06
N ASP A 300 2.23 25.94 -10.90
CA ASP A 300 3.60 25.81 -10.38
C ASP A 300 3.73 24.72 -9.31
N GLY A 301 2.66 23.93 -9.09
CA GLY A 301 2.59 22.91 -8.06
C GLY A 301 3.62 21.80 -8.30
N LYS A 302 4.34 21.41 -7.25
CA LYS A 302 5.24 20.26 -7.26
C LYS A 302 4.60 19.07 -6.59
N LEU A 303 4.68 17.92 -7.25
CA LEU A 303 4.18 16.68 -6.72
C LEU A 303 5.18 16.10 -5.73
N GLU A 304 4.81 16.07 -4.46
CA GLU A 304 5.65 15.55 -3.37
C GLU A 304 4.79 14.66 -2.45
N PRO A 305 4.50 13.41 -2.85
CA PRO A 305 3.69 12.49 -2.07
C PRO A 305 4.24 12.33 -0.64
N PHE A 306 3.35 12.17 0.34
CA PHE A 306 3.71 12.04 1.74
C PHE A 306 3.10 10.77 2.34
N ASN A 307 3.94 9.88 2.88
CA ASN A 307 3.58 8.62 3.54
C ASN A 307 2.70 7.67 2.70
N VAL A 308 2.68 7.80 1.37
CA VAL A 308 1.77 7.00 0.52
C VAL A 308 2.14 5.52 0.52
N GLU A 309 3.39 5.18 0.71
CA GLU A 309 3.87 3.80 0.76
C GLU A 309 3.47 3.07 2.06
N VAL A 310 3.27 3.82 3.15
CA VAL A 310 3.11 3.26 4.51
C VAL A 310 1.91 2.31 4.63
N PRO A 311 0.70 2.63 4.11
CA PRO A 311 -0.45 1.76 4.30
C PRO A 311 -0.22 0.34 3.75
N LEU A 312 0.29 0.20 2.53
CA LEU A 312 0.56 -1.12 1.94
C LEU A 312 1.74 -1.82 2.61
N CYS A 313 2.80 -1.08 2.97
CA CYS A 313 3.94 -1.64 3.69
C CYS A 313 3.59 -2.13 5.11
N ALA A 314 2.53 -1.62 5.72
CA ALA A 314 2.09 -2.07 7.03
C ALA A 314 1.24 -3.36 6.99
N VAL A 315 0.67 -3.72 5.83
CA VAL A 315 -0.24 -4.87 5.71
C VAL A 315 0.43 -6.17 6.15
N LEU A 316 1.54 -6.56 5.52
CA LEU A 316 2.20 -7.83 5.83
C LEU A 316 2.67 -7.90 7.30
N PRO A 317 3.36 -6.88 7.85
CA PRO A 317 3.74 -6.88 9.26
C PRO A 317 2.55 -7.01 10.22
N ASP A 318 1.41 -6.38 9.90
CA ASP A 318 0.21 -6.42 10.74
C ASP A 318 -0.47 -7.79 10.69
N VAL A 319 -0.60 -8.37 9.50
CA VAL A 319 -1.16 -9.72 9.33
C VAL A 319 -0.30 -10.74 10.08
N LEU A 320 1.03 -10.68 9.94
CA LEU A 320 1.91 -11.60 10.66
C LEU A 320 1.80 -11.45 12.18
N ARG A 321 1.71 -10.21 12.68
CA ARG A 321 1.50 -9.93 14.10
C ARG A 321 0.14 -10.45 14.58
N HIS A 322 -0.91 -10.30 13.77
CA HIS A 322 -2.23 -10.85 14.05
C HIS A 322 -2.15 -12.38 14.21
N LEU A 323 -1.54 -13.08 13.25
CA LEU A 323 -1.35 -14.52 13.32
C LEU A 323 -0.51 -14.96 14.53
N GLU A 324 0.57 -14.24 14.82
CA GLU A 324 1.42 -14.53 15.98
C GLU A 324 0.65 -14.42 17.31
N ARG A 325 -0.25 -13.47 17.42
CA ARG A 325 -1.10 -13.28 18.62
C ARG A 325 -2.21 -14.30 18.75
N ALA A 326 -2.74 -14.76 17.60
CA ALA A 326 -3.72 -15.84 17.56
C ALA A 326 -3.16 -17.20 17.98
N LEU A 327 -1.80 -17.33 18.04
CA LEU A 327 -1.17 -18.56 18.51
C LEU A 327 -1.42 -18.78 20.00
N ASP A 328 -2.09 -19.87 20.33
CA ASP A 328 -2.12 -20.42 21.67
C ASP A 328 -0.68 -20.72 22.15
N ALA A 329 -0.44 -20.56 23.45
CA ALA A 329 0.85 -20.84 24.07
C ALA A 329 1.32 -22.30 23.82
N SER A 330 0.39 -23.25 23.75
CA SER A 330 0.68 -24.65 23.47
C SER A 330 1.15 -24.89 22.04
N ILE A 331 0.49 -24.24 21.06
CA ILE A 331 0.87 -24.29 19.63
C ILE A 331 2.24 -23.66 19.44
N ARG A 332 2.44 -22.47 20.01
CA ARG A 332 3.73 -21.75 19.96
C ARG A 332 4.84 -22.63 20.52
N HIS A 333 4.65 -23.20 21.71
CA HIS A 333 5.64 -24.08 22.33
C HIS A 333 5.92 -25.33 21.50
N GLY A 334 4.91 -25.94 20.89
CA GLY A 334 5.06 -27.08 19.99
C GLY A 334 5.88 -26.74 18.75
N ILE A 335 5.62 -25.58 18.11
CA ILE A 335 6.39 -25.09 16.97
C ILE A 335 7.84 -24.83 17.36
N GLU A 336 8.09 -24.14 18.49
CA GLU A 336 9.43 -23.87 18.97
C GLU A 336 10.21 -25.17 19.28
N GLN A 337 9.55 -26.16 19.85
CA GLN A 337 10.18 -27.47 20.08
C GLN A 337 10.58 -28.14 18.76
N GLU A 338 9.73 -28.10 17.75
CA GLU A 338 9.98 -28.68 16.46
C GLU A 338 11.15 -27.98 15.75
N ILE A 339 11.19 -26.64 15.79
CA ILE A 339 12.35 -25.87 15.30
C ILE A 339 13.63 -26.26 15.99
N ARG A 340 13.62 -26.42 17.35
CA ARG A 340 14.81 -26.84 18.13
C ARG A 340 15.26 -28.24 17.82
N ARG A 341 14.35 -29.20 17.58
CA ARG A 341 14.65 -30.57 17.19
C ARG A 341 15.40 -30.64 15.88
N HIS A 342 15.02 -29.79 14.93
CA HIS A 342 15.50 -29.81 13.56
C HIS A 342 16.49 -28.69 13.22
N LYS A 343 16.99 -27.93 14.19
CA LYS A 343 17.88 -26.76 14.00
C LYS A 343 19.19 -27.02 13.18
N ARG A 344 19.51 -28.27 12.92
CA ARG A 344 20.65 -28.67 12.06
C ARG A 344 20.25 -28.91 10.60
N ARG A 345 18.96 -28.85 10.27
CA ARG A 345 18.42 -28.97 8.91
C ARG A 345 18.32 -27.62 8.25
N ASP A 346 18.18 -27.61 6.95
CA ASP A 346 17.94 -26.41 6.17
C ASP A 346 16.53 -25.83 6.49
N ALA A 347 16.37 -24.53 6.40
CA ALA A 347 15.12 -23.86 6.78
C ALA A 347 13.86 -24.42 6.09
N PRO A 348 13.87 -24.74 4.77
CA PRO A 348 12.71 -25.36 4.12
C PRO A 348 12.32 -26.71 4.72
N ALA A 349 13.29 -27.53 5.07
CA ALA A 349 13.05 -28.84 5.72
C ALA A 349 12.47 -28.67 7.14
N ILE A 350 12.86 -27.59 7.86
CA ILE A 350 12.29 -27.26 9.17
C ILE A 350 10.84 -26.78 9.00
N VAL A 351 10.56 -25.91 8.02
CA VAL A 351 9.19 -25.44 7.71
C VAL A 351 8.30 -26.64 7.39
N GLY A 352 8.72 -27.55 6.52
CA GLY A 352 7.97 -28.77 6.20
C GLY A 352 7.71 -29.63 7.45
N SER A 353 8.72 -29.80 8.32
CA SER A 353 8.58 -30.55 9.58
C SER A 353 7.61 -29.87 10.56
N VAL A 354 7.66 -28.55 10.68
CA VAL A 354 6.72 -27.78 11.51
C VAL A 354 5.29 -27.93 11.00
N LEU A 355 5.05 -27.76 9.69
CA LEU A 355 3.72 -27.84 9.09
C LEU A 355 3.10 -29.25 9.23
N THR A 356 3.90 -30.29 9.18
CA THR A 356 3.45 -31.70 9.35
C THR A 356 3.41 -32.16 10.80
N SER A 357 3.85 -31.34 11.75
CA SER A 357 3.78 -31.64 13.18
C SER A 357 2.34 -31.48 13.73
N PRO A 358 1.99 -32.11 14.86
CA PRO A 358 0.69 -31.89 15.49
C PRO A 358 0.39 -30.41 15.81
N ALA A 359 1.42 -29.64 16.17
CA ALA A 359 1.28 -28.19 16.39
C ALA A 359 0.99 -27.44 15.07
N GLY A 360 1.66 -27.82 13.98
CA GLY A 360 1.42 -27.27 12.65
C GLY A 360 0.04 -27.61 12.09
N GLU A 361 -0.42 -28.85 12.24
CA GLU A 361 -1.77 -29.25 11.87
C GLU A 361 -2.84 -28.47 12.66
N THR A 362 -2.60 -28.25 13.96
CA THR A 362 -3.50 -27.46 14.81
C THR A 362 -3.50 -26.00 14.37
N LEU A 363 -2.34 -25.44 14.01
CA LEU A 363 -2.18 -24.11 13.45
C LEU A 363 -2.95 -23.97 12.13
N GLN A 364 -2.80 -24.92 11.20
CA GLN A 364 -3.51 -24.92 9.93
C GLN A 364 -5.03 -25.01 10.12
N LYS A 365 -5.49 -25.82 11.03
CA LYS A 365 -6.94 -25.91 11.37
C LYS A 365 -7.47 -24.62 12.00
N ALA A 366 -6.68 -23.98 12.87
CA ALA A 366 -7.09 -22.75 13.54
C ALA A 366 -7.08 -21.52 12.62
N LEU A 367 -6.10 -21.42 11.72
CA LEU A 367 -5.88 -20.24 10.91
C LEU A 367 -6.14 -20.45 9.41
N GLY A 368 -5.96 -21.66 8.87
CA GLY A 368 -6.05 -21.94 7.44
C GLY A 368 -7.43 -21.61 6.84
N GLY A 369 -8.51 -21.80 7.60
CA GLY A 369 -9.87 -21.42 7.19
C GLY A 369 -10.09 -19.90 7.09
N VAL A 370 -9.30 -19.11 7.82
CA VAL A 370 -9.43 -17.64 7.88
C VAL A 370 -8.48 -16.97 6.89
N VAL A 371 -7.19 -17.34 6.91
CA VAL A 371 -6.16 -16.65 6.11
C VAL A 371 -5.67 -17.47 4.91
N GLY A 372 -6.01 -18.75 4.85
CA GLY A 372 -5.55 -19.68 3.81
C GLY A 372 -4.17 -20.27 4.08
N ASP A 373 -3.97 -21.50 3.57
CA ASP A 373 -2.78 -22.29 3.86
C ASP A 373 -1.45 -21.64 3.41
N GLN A 374 -1.49 -20.87 2.34
CA GLN A 374 -0.30 -20.18 1.82
C GLN A 374 0.21 -19.09 2.76
N ILE A 375 -0.70 -18.35 3.41
CA ILE A 375 -0.32 -17.34 4.41
C ILE A 375 0.18 -18.01 5.67
N VAL A 376 -0.43 -19.14 6.08
CA VAL A 376 0.08 -19.93 7.21
C VAL A 376 1.48 -20.45 6.91
N LYS A 377 1.74 -20.96 5.69
CA LYS A 377 3.07 -21.39 5.26
C LYS A 377 4.08 -20.24 5.30
N LEU A 378 3.71 -19.07 4.77
CA LEU A 378 4.54 -17.85 4.82
C LEU A 378 4.86 -17.46 6.27
N PHE A 379 3.86 -17.49 7.14
CA PHE A 379 4.02 -17.17 8.56
C PHE A 379 4.98 -18.13 9.26
N VAL A 380 4.82 -19.45 9.06
CA VAL A 380 5.71 -20.47 9.63
C VAL A 380 7.14 -20.31 9.12
N ASP A 381 7.32 -20.03 7.83
CA ASP A 381 8.62 -19.78 7.23
C ASP A 381 9.34 -18.60 7.91
N LEU A 382 8.65 -17.47 8.05
CA LEU A 382 9.21 -16.29 8.72
C LEU A 382 9.47 -16.54 10.22
N LEU A 383 8.61 -17.31 10.90
CA LEU A 383 8.78 -17.68 12.31
C LEU A 383 10.00 -18.61 12.51
N VAL A 384 10.19 -19.60 11.64
CA VAL A 384 11.35 -20.50 11.67
C VAL A 384 12.64 -19.69 11.56
N ARG A 385 12.71 -18.74 10.63
CA ARG A 385 13.91 -17.93 10.40
C ARG A 385 14.20 -16.96 11.54
N SER A 386 13.16 -16.37 12.13
CA SER A 386 13.36 -15.47 13.28
C SER A 386 13.88 -16.19 14.52
N ASN A 387 13.70 -17.52 14.61
CA ASN A 387 14.14 -18.36 15.73
C ASN A 387 15.40 -19.18 15.43
N LEU A 388 15.89 -19.20 14.19
CA LEU A 388 17.21 -19.76 13.89
C LEU A 388 18.25 -18.74 14.35
N PRO A 389 19.17 -19.09 15.26
CA PRO A 389 20.34 -18.26 15.51
C PRO A 389 21.06 -18.09 14.17
N ASP A 390 21.55 -16.87 13.89
CA ASP A 390 22.35 -16.57 12.72
C ASP A 390 23.24 -17.77 12.44
N ALA A 391 22.94 -18.52 11.39
CA ALA A 391 23.79 -19.58 10.95
C ALA A 391 25.11 -18.92 10.59
N ALA A 392 26.09 -19.03 11.45
CA ALA A 392 27.44 -18.60 11.14
C ALA A 392 27.72 -19.06 9.71
N PRO A 393 28.32 -18.21 8.84
CA PRO A 393 28.63 -18.60 7.49
C PRO A 393 29.44 -19.89 7.61
N SER A 394 28.79 -21.02 7.33
CA SER A 394 29.45 -22.31 7.30
C SER A 394 30.47 -22.22 6.19
N GLY A 395 31.74 -22.13 6.60
CA GLY A 395 32.85 -22.05 5.71
C GLY A 395 32.70 -23.05 4.58
N TYR A 396 32.88 -22.60 3.35
CA TYR A 396 33.04 -23.43 2.16
C TYR A 396 31.89 -24.44 1.92
N ARG A 397 30.67 -23.99 1.78
CA ARG A 397 29.66 -24.71 1.02
C ARG A 397 29.44 -23.95 -0.29
N ASP A 398 29.52 -24.73 -1.38
CA ASP A 398 29.30 -24.28 -2.75
C ASP A 398 28.24 -23.22 -2.85
N GLU A 399 28.64 -21.96 -3.14
CA GLU A 399 27.75 -20.80 -3.38
C GLU A 399 26.80 -21.05 -4.55
N HIS A 400 26.96 -22.15 -5.28
CA HIS A 400 26.19 -22.51 -6.48
C HIS A 400 24.98 -23.41 -6.24
N ARG A 401 24.63 -23.75 -4.99
CA ARG A 401 23.46 -24.61 -4.66
C ARG A 401 22.62 -24.15 -3.48
N GLN A 402 22.50 -22.89 -3.22
CA GLN A 402 21.31 -22.46 -2.46
C GLN A 402 20.09 -22.75 -3.34
N SER A 403 19.14 -23.55 -2.83
CA SER A 403 17.92 -23.82 -3.57
C SER A 403 17.20 -22.50 -3.86
N ASP A 404 16.54 -22.38 -5.01
CA ASP A 404 15.75 -21.19 -5.35
C ASP A 404 14.79 -20.79 -4.23
N GLU A 405 14.31 -21.76 -3.48
CA GLU A 405 13.41 -21.56 -2.34
C GLU A 405 14.11 -20.93 -1.13
N GLU A 406 15.38 -21.29 -0.83
CA GLU A 406 16.14 -20.65 0.24
C GLU A 406 16.43 -19.18 -0.04
N GLN A 407 16.72 -18.86 -1.29
CA GLN A 407 16.93 -17.47 -1.71
C GLN A 407 15.63 -16.66 -1.61
N ALA A 408 14.50 -17.20 -2.10
CA ALA A 408 13.20 -16.54 -1.99
C ALA A 408 12.80 -16.30 -0.52
N GLN A 409 13.07 -17.26 0.34
CA GLN A 409 12.78 -17.16 1.76
C GLN A 409 13.66 -16.11 2.46
N GLN A 410 14.93 -16.02 2.12
CA GLN A 410 15.82 -14.97 2.64
C GLN A 410 15.32 -13.59 2.21
N LEU A 411 14.98 -13.42 0.94
CA LEU A 411 14.43 -12.17 0.40
C LEU A 411 13.13 -11.77 1.11
N ARG A 412 12.22 -12.71 1.39
CA ARG A 412 11.00 -12.43 2.17
C ARG A 412 11.31 -11.85 3.54
N THR A 413 12.32 -12.38 4.23
CA THR A 413 12.73 -11.88 5.55
C THR A 413 13.31 -10.48 5.46
N GLU A 414 14.14 -10.22 4.47
CA GLU A 414 14.75 -8.91 4.24
C GLU A 414 13.69 -7.86 3.86
N VAL A 415 12.76 -8.22 2.98
CA VAL A 415 11.65 -7.35 2.56
C VAL A 415 10.71 -7.05 3.73
N LEU A 416 10.40 -8.04 4.57
CA LEU A 416 9.64 -7.82 5.80
C LEU A 416 10.36 -6.84 6.74
N GLY A 417 11.69 -6.92 6.83
CA GLY A 417 12.51 -5.98 7.57
C GLY A 417 12.39 -4.57 7.06
N ASP A 418 12.46 -4.38 5.74
CA ASP A 418 12.30 -3.07 5.08
C ASP A 418 10.89 -2.49 5.32
N MET A 419 9.83 -3.32 5.18
CA MET A 419 8.45 -2.92 5.46
C MET A 419 8.25 -2.50 6.93
N ARG A 420 8.78 -3.28 7.87
CA ARG A 420 8.77 -2.91 9.30
C ARG A 420 9.52 -1.60 9.54
N GLY A 421 10.66 -1.40 8.88
CA GLY A 421 11.43 -0.15 8.96
C GLY A 421 10.64 1.07 8.49
N ILE A 422 9.83 0.95 7.43
CA ILE A 422 8.94 2.01 6.95
C ILE A 422 7.89 2.35 8.03
N VAL A 423 7.26 1.35 8.61
CA VAL A 423 6.25 1.52 9.67
C VAL A 423 6.85 2.13 10.95
N GLU A 424 8.05 1.70 11.33
CA GLU A 424 8.72 2.26 12.51
C GLU A 424 9.15 3.71 12.30
N ARG A 425 9.56 4.11 11.10
CA ARG A 425 9.81 5.54 10.79
C ARG A 425 8.55 6.39 10.97
N LEU A 426 7.38 5.88 10.55
CA LEU A 426 6.11 6.57 10.83
C LEU A 426 5.89 6.75 12.33
N LYS A 427 6.06 5.70 13.14
CA LYS A 427 5.86 5.76 14.60
C LYS A 427 6.83 6.73 15.28
N LEU A 428 8.09 6.72 14.87
CA LEU A 428 9.11 7.63 15.42
C LEU A 428 8.85 9.08 15.03
N GLY A 429 8.47 9.33 13.78
CA GLY A 429 8.17 10.68 13.29
C GLY A 429 6.82 11.20 13.78
N LEU A 430 5.84 10.32 13.92
CA LEU A 430 4.45 10.63 14.28
C LEU A 430 3.92 9.69 15.37
N PRO A 431 4.35 9.82 16.64
CA PRO A 431 3.92 8.93 17.74
C PRO A 431 2.39 8.88 17.91
N SER A 432 1.68 9.97 17.61
CA SER A 432 0.21 10.03 17.64
C SER A 432 -0.46 9.21 16.52
N SER A 433 0.31 8.55 15.66
CA SER A 433 -0.24 7.62 14.67
C SER A 433 -0.78 6.34 15.30
N ILE A 434 -0.45 6.02 16.55
CA ILE A 434 -1.01 4.87 17.26
C ILE A 434 -2.22 5.32 18.07
N LEU A 435 -3.38 4.73 17.74
CA LEU A 435 -4.60 4.97 18.50
C LEU A 435 -4.65 4.03 19.71
N SER A 436 -4.70 4.60 20.89
CA SER A 436 -4.84 3.87 22.15
C SER A 436 -6.03 4.39 22.93
N ILE A 437 -6.61 3.53 23.77
CA ILE A 437 -7.63 3.90 24.74
C ILE A 437 -6.88 4.29 26.01
N ARG A 438 -7.01 5.54 26.38
CA ARG A 438 -6.56 6.02 27.69
C ARG A 438 -7.66 5.87 28.70
#